data_f0953ad6281ebb117f94cbc4e2821f0f
#
_entry.id   f0953ad6281ebb117f94cbc4e2821f0f
#
_cell.length_a   1.000
_cell.length_b   1.000
_cell.length_c   1.000
_cell.angle_alpha   90.00
_cell.angle_beta   90.00
_cell.angle_gamma   90.00
#
_symmetry.space_group_name_H-M   'P 1'
#
loop_
_entity.id
_entity.type
_entity.pdbx_description
1 polymer ?
#
loop_
_entity_poly.entity_id
_entity_poly.type
_entity_poly.pdbx_seq_one_letter_code
_entity_poly.pdbx_strand_id
1 'polypeptide(L)'
;MKLDAVLHIPMSEYCCGLDERHIVYRLRCARGDLQRVTLFYADTACRVNPILFTSVPMEKILSDACHDYWQVIVDSPYNRVYYYFQLDDGTETTLYYSNLFTDRLAQDRSEYFKLPFNHRSDIARVPAWVKDAVVYNIFPDSFASGKCEISGQPHSQRFGQQTVRGKLGGTLDGVAQNVDYLKALGVNCVYLNPIFAAGEYHKYDLLDYYHVDPCFGGNEAFRTMVNTLHASGIRVI
;
A
#
# COMPACT_ATOMS: atom_id res chain seq x y z
N MET A 1 -9.90 9.61 -29.50
CA MET A 1 -9.70 8.89 -28.20
C MET A 1 -8.50 7.95 -28.28
N LYS A 2 -7.58 7.96 -27.29
CA LYS A 2 -6.39 7.09 -27.23
C LYS A 2 -6.68 5.87 -26.32
N LEU A 3 -7.30 4.87 -26.89
CA LEU A 3 -7.82 3.72 -26.15
C LEU A 3 -6.71 2.87 -25.47
N ASP A 4 -5.52 2.83 -26.04
CA ASP A 4 -4.34 2.15 -25.50
C ASP A 4 -3.81 2.76 -24.20
N ALA A 5 -4.16 4.01 -23.90
CA ALA A 5 -3.80 4.69 -22.66
C ALA A 5 -4.87 4.55 -21.57
N VAL A 6 -6.04 4.00 -21.88
CA VAL A 6 -7.11 3.77 -20.91
C VAL A 6 -6.77 2.56 -20.06
N LEU A 7 -6.81 2.75 -18.74
CA LEU A 7 -6.55 1.68 -17.77
C LEU A 7 -7.58 1.69 -16.65
N HIS A 8 -8.13 0.52 -16.42
CA HIS A 8 -8.89 0.17 -15.23
C HIS A 8 -8.63 -1.30 -14.88
N ILE A 9 -8.42 -1.58 -13.60
CA ILE A 9 -8.15 -2.94 -13.10
C ILE A 9 -9.18 -3.25 -12.00
N PRO A 10 -10.10 -4.21 -12.24
CA PRO A 10 -11.04 -4.64 -11.20
C PRO A 10 -10.32 -5.20 -9.97
N MET A 11 -10.93 -5.06 -8.79
CA MET A 11 -10.41 -5.58 -7.51
C MET A 11 -8.97 -5.12 -7.20
N SER A 12 -8.67 -3.89 -7.50
CA SER A 12 -7.41 -3.23 -7.22
C SER A 12 -7.68 -1.84 -6.64
N GLU A 13 -6.64 -1.00 -6.56
CA GLU A 13 -6.79 0.43 -6.24
C GLU A 13 -7.72 1.19 -7.21
N TYR A 14 -8.01 0.61 -8.38
CA TYR A 14 -8.95 1.16 -9.35
C TYR A 14 -10.42 0.82 -9.04
N CYS A 15 -10.67 -0.27 -8.29
CA CYS A 15 -12.03 -0.62 -7.85
C CYS A 15 -11.96 -1.42 -6.55
N CYS A 16 -12.24 -0.77 -5.42
CA CYS A 16 -12.26 -1.40 -4.10
C CYS A 16 -13.24 -0.72 -3.14
N GLY A 17 -13.64 -1.42 -2.10
CA GLY A 17 -14.40 -0.86 -1.00
C GLY A 17 -13.53 0.03 -0.11
N LEU A 18 -14.01 1.23 0.19
CA LEU A 18 -13.43 2.09 1.22
C LEU A 18 -14.01 1.74 2.61
N ASP A 19 -15.27 1.34 2.61
CA ASP A 19 -16.00 0.78 3.72
C ASP A 19 -17.13 -0.14 3.20
N GLU A 20 -18.04 -0.59 4.07
CA GLU A 20 -19.11 -1.53 3.73
C GLU A 20 -20.10 -0.98 2.68
N ARG A 21 -20.16 0.34 2.50
CA ARG A 21 -21.09 1.02 1.58
C ARG A 21 -20.39 1.79 0.47
N HIS A 22 -19.23 2.38 0.74
CA HIS A 22 -18.56 3.24 -0.22
C HIS A 22 -17.57 2.43 -1.06
N ILE A 23 -17.80 2.44 -2.37
CA ILE A 23 -16.93 1.80 -3.35
C ILE A 23 -16.30 2.91 -4.20
N VAL A 24 -14.98 2.89 -4.30
CA VAL A 24 -14.24 3.79 -5.20
C VAL A 24 -14.07 3.12 -6.55
N TYR A 25 -14.28 3.91 -7.61
CA TYR A 25 -13.98 3.54 -8.99
C TYR A 25 -13.03 4.57 -9.57
N ARG A 26 -11.96 4.09 -10.22
CA ARG A 26 -10.95 4.93 -10.88
C ARG A 26 -10.72 4.47 -12.30
N LEU A 27 -10.33 5.42 -13.13
CA LEU A 27 -9.94 5.18 -14.51
C LEU A 27 -8.81 6.13 -14.86
N ARG A 28 -7.78 5.63 -15.54
CA ARG A 28 -6.70 6.43 -16.11
C ARG A 28 -6.85 6.50 -17.61
N CYS A 29 -6.56 7.64 -18.22
CA CYS A 29 -6.51 7.82 -19.68
C CYS A 29 -5.33 8.72 -20.07
N ALA A 30 -5.08 8.92 -21.37
CA ALA A 30 -4.11 9.91 -21.82
C ALA A 30 -4.53 11.32 -21.39
N ARG A 31 -3.54 12.16 -21.09
CA ARG A 31 -3.79 13.55 -20.66
C ARG A 31 -4.54 14.33 -21.71
N GLY A 32 -5.65 14.95 -21.29
CA GLY A 32 -6.48 15.80 -22.14
C GLY A 32 -7.31 15.04 -23.20
N ASP A 33 -7.37 13.72 -23.13
CA ASP A 33 -8.01 12.89 -24.15
C ASP A 33 -9.52 12.73 -23.93
N LEU A 34 -9.98 12.65 -22.68
CA LEU A 34 -11.39 12.51 -22.35
C LEU A 34 -11.97 13.80 -21.78
N GLN A 35 -13.18 14.18 -22.23
CA GLN A 35 -13.95 15.29 -21.68
C GLN A 35 -14.91 14.84 -20.57
N ARG A 36 -15.40 13.60 -20.65
CA ARG A 36 -16.33 13.03 -19.68
C ARG A 36 -16.14 11.53 -19.54
N VAL A 37 -16.22 11.08 -18.29
CA VAL A 37 -16.28 9.66 -17.96
C VAL A 37 -17.51 9.44 -17.07
N THR A 38 -18.32 8.44 -17.40
CA THR A 38 -19.50 8.07 -16.62
C THR A 38 -19.40 6.61 -16.21
N LEU A 39 -19.53 6.34 -14.92
CA LEU A 39 -19.67 5.00 -14.37
C LEU A 39 -21.13 4.56 -14.49
N PHE A 40 -21.34 3.32 -14.90
CA PHE A 40 -22.63 2.62 -14.84
C PHE A 40 -22.46 1.39 -13.95
N TYR A 41 -23.31 1.24 -12.93
CA TYR A 41 -23.23 0.12 -12.00
C TYR A 41 -24.60 -0.45 -11.65
N ALA A 42 -24.64 -1.75 -11.31
CA ALA A 42 -25.87 -2.47 -10.94
C ALA A 42 -25.57 -3.65 -10.02
N ASP A 43 -26.58 -4.12 -9.26
CA ASP A 43 -26.46 -5.33 -8.45
C ASP A 43 -26.24 -6.56 -9.34
N THR A 44 -25.26 -7.40 -9.01
CA THR A 44 -25.06 -8.69 -9.69
C THR A 44 -26.23 -9.66 -9.50
N ALA A 45 -27.05 -9.49 -8.46
CA ALA A 45 -28.24 -10.28 -8.21
C ALA A 45 -29.48 -9.79 -8.99
N CYS A 46 -29.36 -8.72 -9.76
CA CYS A 46 -30.45 -8.19 -10.57
C CYS A 46 -30.97 -9.28 -11.53
N ARG A 47 -32.29 -9.56 -11.46
CA ARG A 47 -32.95 -10.58 -12.31
C ARG A 47 -33.49 -10.00 -13.62
N VAL A 48 -33.52 -8.68 -13.75
CA VAL A 48 -34.00 -7.98 -14.95
C VAL A 48 -32.99 -8.13 -16.08
N ASN A 49 -33.48 -8.38 -17.28
CA ASN A 49 -32.66 -8.46 -18.49
C ASN A 49 -33.35 -7.63 -19.61
N PRO A 50 -32.69 -6.62 -20.20
CA PRO A 50 -31.33 -6.18 -19.90
C PRO A 50 -31.18 -5.60 -18.47
N ILE A 51 -29.96 -5.62 -17.94
CA ILE A 51 -29.66 -5.06 -16.62
C ILE A 51 -29.94 -3.55 -16.62
N LEU A 52 -30.63 -3.08 -15.60
CA LEU A 52 -30.83 -1.64 -15.39
C LEU A 52 -29.66 -1.08 -14.56
N PHE A 53 -28.83 -0.30 -15.19
CA PHE A 53 -27.68 0.35 -14.56
C PHE A 53 -28.04 1.73 -14.03
N THR A 54 -27.48 2.07 -12.88
CA THR A 54 -27.44 3.44 -12.37
C THR A 54 -26.19 4.12 -12.90
N SER A 55 -26.32 5.34 -13.41
CA SER A 55 -25.19 6.12 -13.93
C SER A 55 -24.73 7.19 -12.95
N VAL A 56 -23.43 7.37 -12.82
CA VAL A 56 -22.81 8.43 -12.01
C VAL A 56 -21.64 9.05 -12.77
N PRO A 57 -21.58 10.38 -12.92
CA PRO A 57 -20.45 11.05 -13.54
C PRO A 57 -19.20 10.88 -12.66
N MET A 58 -18.03 10.72 -13.30
CA MET A 58 -16.76 10.71 -12.62
C MET A 58 -16.09 12.08 -12.69
N GLU A 59 -15.28 12.40 -11.70
CA GLU A 59 -14.51 13.63 -11.64
C GLU A 59 -13.05 13.37 -12.01
N LYS A 60 -12.44 14.30 -12.73
CA LYS A 60 -11.00 14.28 -12.96
C LYS A 60 -10.30 14.82 -11.70
N ILE A 61 -9.64 13.94 -10.97
CA ILE A 61 -9.06 14.24 -9.66
C ILE A 61 -7.58 14.63 -9.75
N LEU A 62 -6.89 14.21 -10.80
CA LEU A 62 -5.45 14.42 -10.96
C LEU A 62 -5.07 14.37 -12.44
N SER A 63 -4.02 15.13 -12.79
CA SER A 63 -3.30 14.99 -14.05
C SER A 63 -1.81 14.96 -13.78
N ASP A 64 -1.09 14.00 -14.36
CA ASP A 64 0.36 13.99 -14.43
C ASP A 64 0.87 14.46 -15.80
N ALA A 65 2.15 14.24 -16.12
CA ALA A 65 2.72 14.65 -17.40
C ALA A 65 2.07 13.93 -18.60
N CYS A 66 1.59 12.71 -18.42
CA CYS A 66 1.12 11.81 -19.49
C CYS A 66 -0.36 11.44 -19.39
N HIS A 67 -0.95 11.48 -18.19
CA HIS A 67 -2.26 10.90 -17.92
C HIS A 67 -3.19 11.84 -17.15
N ASP A 68 -4.48 11.62 -17.32
CA ASP A 68 -5.58 12.08 -16.47
C ASP A 68 -6.14 10.91 -15.66
N TYR A 69 -6.52 11.18 -14.41
CA TYR A 69 -7.10 10.21 -13.49
C TYR A 69 -8.51 10.64 -13.09
N TRP A 70 -9.46 9.78 -13.37
CA TRP A 70 -10.87 9.97 -13.07
C TRP A 70 -11.27 9.11 -11.90
N GLN A 71 -12.13 9.63 -11.02
CA GLN A 71 -12.61 8.92 -9.85
C GLN A 71 -14.07 9.25 -9.55
N VAL A 72 -14.78 8.28 -9.01
CA VAL A 72 -16.03 8.48 -8.28
C VAL A 72 -16.06 7.55 -7.07
N ILE A 73 -16.64 8.04 -5.98
CA ILE A 73 -16.97 7.22 -4.81
C ILE A 73 -18.47 7.10 -4.77
N VAL A 74 -18.95 5.88 -4.82
CA VAL A 74 -20.39 5.57 -4.83
C VAL A 74 -20.80 5.05 -3.45
N ASP A 75 -21.82 5.68 -2.82
CA ASP A 75 -22.56 5.08 -1.71
C ASP A 75 -23.48 4.00 -2.31
N SER A 76 -22.98 2.78 -2.35
CA SER A 76 -23.64 1.66 -3.01
C SER A 76 -24.57 0.92 -2.04
N PRO A 77 -25.85 0.74 -2.39
CA PRO A 77 -26.73 -0.14 -1.63
C PRO A 77 -26.40 -1.63 -1.84
N TYR A 78 -25.47 -1.93 -2.76
CA TYR A 78 -25.10 -3.28 -3.15
C TYR A 78 -23.70 -3.62 -2.67
N ASN A 79 -23.52 -4.81 -2.14
CA ASN A 79 -22.20 -5.33 -1.75
C ASN A 79 -21.51 -6.13 -2.87
N ARG A 80 -22.12 -6.23 -4.05
CA ARG A 80 -21.59 -6.90 -5.24
C ARG A 80 -22.17 -6.22 -6.46
N VAL A 81 -21.32 -5.85 -7.41
CA VAL A 81 -21.73 -5.01 -8.54
C VAL A 81 -21.15 -5.47 -9.87
N TYR A 82 -21.97 -5.38 -10.93
CA TYR A 82 -21.52 -5.26 -12.30
C TYR A 82 -21.34 -3.79 -12.62
N TYR A 83 -20.36 -3.44 -13.42
CA TYR A 83 -20.14 -2.07 -13.85
C TYR A 83 -19.38 -1.98 -15.16
N TYR A 84 -19.52 -0.81 -15.80
CA TYR A 84 -18.78 -0.42 -16.98
C TYR A 84 -18.62 1.10 -17.00
N PHE A 85 -17.76 1.58 -17.90
CA PHE A 85 -17.55 3.00 -18.12
C PHE A 85 -18.05 3.42 -19.49
N GLN A 86 -18.59 4.62 -19.58
CA GLN A 86 -18.80 5.33 -20.83
C GLN A 86 -17.76 6.44 -20.90
N LEU A 87 -16.99 6.44 -21.97
CA LEU A 87 -15.91 7.38 -22.24
C LEU A 87 -16.35 8.30 -23.38
N ASP A 88 -16.11 9.60 -23.22
CA ASP A 88 -16.51 10.64 -24.18
C ASP A 88 -15.35 11.63 -24.34
N ASP A 89 -14.83 11.79 -25.57
CA ASP A 89 -13.76 12.74 -25.91
C ASP A 89 -14.29 14.06 -26.51
N GLY A 90 -15.62 14.21 -26.56
CA GLY A 90 -16.31 15.36 -27.14
C GLY A 90 -16.62 15.21 -28.62
N THR A 91 -16.11 14.18 -29.27
CA THR A 91 -16.41 13.85 -30.69
C THR A 91 -17.08 12.50 -30.83
N GLU A 92 -16.66 11.53 -30.03
CA GLU A 92 -17.20 10.19 -30.01
C GLU A 92 -17.40 9.67 -28.60
N THR A 93 -18.24 8.66 -28.45
CA THR A 93 -18.52 7.99 -27.20
C THR A 93 -18.30 6.50 -27.35
N THR A 94 -17.61 5.86 -26.40
CA THR A 94 -17.42 4.41 -26.39
C THR A 94 -17.70 3.84 -25.00
N LEU A 95 -18.08 2.57 -24.94
CA LEU A 95 -18.26 1.81 -23.70
C LEU A 95 -16.99 1.00 -23.44
N TYR A 96 -16.60 0.91 -22.17
CA TYR A 96 -15.41 0.17 -21.72
C TYR A 96 -15.79 -0.84 -20.64
N TYR A 97 -15.65 -2.12 -20.94
CA TYR A 97 -15.79 -3.26 -20.03
C TYR A 97 -14.99 -4.46 -20.56
N SER A 98 -14.65 -5.41 -19.71
CA SER A 98 -13.88 -6.63 -20.07
C SER A 98 -12.61 -6.35 -20.89
N ASN A 99 -11.99 -5.18 -20.68
CA ASN A 99 -10.86 -4.68 -21.49
C ASN A 99 -11.20 -4.52 -22.98
N LEU A 100 -12.48 -4.37 -23.33
CA LEU A 100 -12.99 -4.12 -24.66
C LEU A 100 -13.59 -2.71 -24.77
N PHE A 101 -13.39 -2.09 -25.93
CA PHE A 101 -14.02 -0.83 -26.29
C PHE A 101 -15.06 -1.11 -27.38
N THR A 102 -16.29 -0.65 -27.17
CA THR A 102 -17.42 -1.00 -28.03
C THR A 102 -18.50 0.08 -28.01
N ASP A 103 -19.40 0.06 -28.98
CA ASP A 103 -20.59 0.91 -29.04
C ASP A 103 -21.85 0.21 -28.49
N ARG A 104 -21.75 -1.05 -28.05
CA ARG A 104 -22.87 -1.88 -27.64
C ARG A 104 -22.72 -2.38 -26.19
N LEU A 105 -23.86 -2.50 -25.53
CA LEU A 105 -23.92 -3.20 -24.24
C LEU A 105 -23.69 -4.71 -24.44
N ALA A 106 -23.04 -5.32 -23.46
CA ALA A 106 -22.82 -6.75 -23.45
C ALA A 106 -24.15 -7.52 -23.44
N GLN A 107 -24.23 -8.58 -24.22
CA GLN A 107 -25.36 -9.49 -24.20
C GLN A 107 -25.30 -10.45 -23.02
N ASP A 108 -24.10 -10.91 -22.72
CA ASP A 108 -23.82 -11.71 -21.52
C ASP A 108 -23.34 -10.80 -20.39
N ARG A 109 -24.06 -10.86 -19.26
CA ARG A 109 -23.73 -10.06 -18.06
C ARG A 109 -22.35 -10.38 -17.45
N SER A 110 -21.79 -11.57 -17.75
CA SER A 110 -20.45 -11.97 -17.30
C SER A 110 -19.33 -11.13 -17.94
N GLU A 111 -19.62 -10.45 -19.04
CA GLU A 111 -18.67 -9.59 -19.74
C GLU A 111 -18.42 -8.25 -19.05
N TYR A 112 -19.34 -7.76 -18.21
CA TYR A 112 -19.11 -6.52 -17.47
C TYR A 112 -18.00 -6.67 -16.46
N PHE A 113 -17.32 -5.57 -16.11
CA PHE A 113 -16.45 -5.56 -14.94
C PHE A 113 -17.26 -5.94 -13.71
N LYS A 114 -16.60 -6.55 -12.75
CA LYS A 114 -17.26 -7.07 -11.55
C LYS A 114 -16.46 -6.79 -10.30
N LEU A 115 -17.12 -6.24 -9.29
CA LEU A 115 -16.70 -6.35 -7.91
C LEU A 115 -17.55 -7.47 -7.29
N PRO A 116 -16.98 -8.66 -7.07
CA PRO A 116 -17.76 -9.84 -6.67
C PRO A 116 -18.31 -9.72 -5.27
N PHE A 117 -17.61 -8.99 -4.39
CA PHE A 117 -18.04 -8.74 -3.03
C PHE A 117 -17.33 -7.54 -2.41
N ASN A 118 -18.07 -6.71 -1.67
CA ASN A 118 -17.55 -5.67 -0.79
C ASN A 118 -17.97 -6.02 0.64
N HIS A 119 -17.07 -6.67 1.37
CA HIS A 119 -17.35 -7.16 2.71
C HIS A 119 -16.40 -6.53 3.71
N ARG A 120 -16.87 -6.37 4.94
CA ARG A 120 -16.10 -5.78 6.03
C ARG A 120 -14.72 -6.40 6.25
N SER A 121 -14.58 -7.71 6.01
CA SER A 121 -13.30 -8.42 6.12
C SER A 121 -12.30 -8.06 5.02
N ASP A 122 -12.78 -7.55 3.88
CA ASP A 122 -11.93 -7.25 2.72
C ASP A 122 -11.44 -5.81 2.72
N ILE A 123 -11.96 -5.01 3.67
CA ILE A 123 -11.60 -3.59 3.80
C ILE A 123 -10.32 -3.46 4.61
N ALA A 124 -9.27 -2.98 3.96
CA ALA A 124 -8.00 -2.70 4.62
C ALA A 124 -8.15 -1.53 5.61
N ARG A 125 -8.08 -1.85 6.91
CA ARG A 125 -8.09 -0.85 7.98
C ARG A 125 -6.66 -0.43 8.31
N VAL A 126 -6.13 0.46 7.49
CA VAL A 126 -4.78 0.98 7.68
C VAL A 126 -4.80 2.08 8.74
N PRO A 127 -3.98 1.99 9.80
CA PRO A 127 -3.83 3.06 10.78
C PRO A 127 -3.41 4.38 10.12
N ALA A 128 -3.95 5.50 10.59
CA ALA A 128 -3.73 6.81 9.96
C ALA A 128 -2.24 7.19 9.84
N TRP A 129 -1.42 6.79 10.81
CA TRP A 129 0.01 7.08 10.83
C TRP A 129 0.81 6.44 9.69
N VAL A 130 0.30 5.36 9.08
CA VAL A 130 1.01 4.65 7.99
C VAL A 130 1.17 5.54 6.75
N LYS A 131 0.26 6.49 6.54
CA LYS A 131 0.33 7.42 5.39
C LYS A 131 1.56 8.32 5.43
N ASP A 132 2.05 8.63 6.63
CA ASP A 132 3.18 9.51 6.87
C ASP A 132 4.40 8.72 7.39
N ALA A 133 4.40 7.39 7.22
CA ALA A 133 5.46 6.53 7.75
C ALA A 133 6.75 6.69 6.95
N VAL A 134 7.83 7.03 7.66
CA VAL A 134 9.19 6.89 7.17
C VAL A 134 9.80 5.70 7.91
N VAL A 135 9.82 4.56 7.22
CA VAL A 135 10.23 3.28 7.80
C VAL A 135 11.73 3.06 7.58
N TYR A 136 12.46 2.81 8.65
CA TYR A 136 13.87 2.43 8.60
C TYR A 136 14.04 0.96 8.97
N ASN A 137 14.52 0.17 8.03
CA ASN A 137 14.75 -1.26 8.23
C ASN A 137 16.10 -1.48 8.90
N ILE A 138 16.13 -2.19 10.04
CA ILE A 138 17.32 -2.46 10.85
C ILE A 138 17.53 -3.97 11.01
N PHE A 139 18.71 -4.45 10.63
CA PHE A 139 19.27 -5.68 11.18
C PHE A 139 20.21 -5.30 12.33
N PRO A 140 19.90 -5.61 13.60
CA PRO A 140 20.61 -5.04 14.74
C PRO A 140 22.11 -5.26 14.72
N ASP A 141 22.58 -6.46 14.34
CA ASP A 141 24.00 -6.79 14.28
C ASP A 141 24.81 -5.83 13.40
N SER A 142 24.24 -5.36 12.30
CA SER A 142 24.92 -4.46 11.36
C SER A 142 24.67 -2.97 11.61
N PHE A 143 23.83 -2.62 12.60
CA PHE A 143 23.47 -1.24 12.85
C PHE A 143 24.47 -0.56 13.82
N ALA A 144 24.44 -0.89 15.10
CA ALA A 144 25.32 -0.28 16.10
C ALA A 144 25.46 -1.17 17.34
N SER A 145 26.66 -1.16 17.97
CA SER A 145 26.92 -1.81 19.26
C SER A 145 26.84 -0.85 20.46
N GLY A 146 26.68 0.44 20.21
CA GLY A 146 26.61 1.52 21.20
C GLY A 146 26.29 2.84 20.52
N LYS A 147 26.42 3.95 21.25
CA LYS A 147 26.16 5.29 20.74
C LYS A 147 27.19 5.64 19.65
N CYS A 148 26.69 6.05 18.49
CA CYS A 148 27.51 6.59 17.40
C CYS A 148 27.48 8.12 17.45
N GLU A 149 28.62 8.76 17.28
CA GLU A 149 28.68 10.21 17.14
C GLU A 149 28.19 10.63 15.78
N ILE A 150 27.25 11.58 15.73
CA ILE A 150 26.78 12.19 14.49
C ILE A 150 27.78 13.31 14.14
N SER A 151 28.96 12.95 13.69
CA SER A 151 30.06 13.92 13.44
C SER A 151 30.32 14.14 11.96
N GLY A 152 29.34 14.10 11.09
CA GLY A 152 29.54 14.36 9.65
C GLY A 152 30.53 13.42 8.92
N GLN A 153 31.16 12.55 9.66
CA GLN A 153 31.97 11.44 9.15
C GLN A 153 31.05 10.23 8.90
N PRO A 154 31.28 9.46 7.86
CA PRO A 154 30.51 8.22 7.65
C PRO A 154 30.59 7.39 8.93
N HIS A 155 29.41 7.01 9.44
CA HIS A 155 29.28 6.25 10.67
C HIS A 155 30.20 5.07 10.66
N SER A 156 31.13 5.12 11.57
CA SER A 156 32.09 4.10 11.96
C SER A 156 32.89 3.47 10.82
N GLN A 157 34.13 3.25 11.09
CA GLN A 157 35.05 2.39 10.34
C GLN A 157 34.45 1.01 9.98
N ARG A 158 33.24 0.69 10.48
CA ARG A 158 32.52 -0.56 10.20
C ARG A 158 31.80 -0.61 8.86
N PHE A 159 31.27 0.50 8.36
CA PHE A 159 30.67 0.54 7.02
C PHE A 159 31.67 0.35 5.88
N GLY A 160 32.97 0.54 6.14
CA GLY A 160 34.05 0.28 5.18
C GLY A 160 34.75 -1.05 5.35
N GLN A 161 34.52 -1.78 6.42
CA GLN A 161 35.07 -3.13 6.61
C GLN A 161 34.07 -4.15 6.10
N GLN A 162 34.17 -4.49 4.83
CA GLN A 162 33.51 -5.65 4.23
C GLN A 162 34.06 -6.94 4.83
N THR A 163 33.62 -7.29 6.00
CA THR A 163 33.68 -8.68 6.44
C THR A 163 32.35 -9.32 6.08
N VAL A 164 32.31 -9.84 4.88
CA VAL A 164 31.14 -10.39 4.19
C VAL A 164 30.50 -11.58 4.93
N ARG A 165 30.64 -11.90 6.11
CA ARG A 165 29.96 -12.96 6.89
C ARG A 165 30.39 -12.95 8.38
N GLY A 166 30.75 -11.85 8.96
CA GLY A 166 31.09 -11.80 10.38
C GLY A 166 30.02 -11.10 11.20
N LYS A 167 29.83 -11.56 12.45
CA LYS A 167 29.03 -10.84 13.43
C LYS A 167 29.69 -9.48 13.68
N LEU A 168 28.97 -8.39 13.41
CA LEU A 168 29.47 -7.02 13.61
C LEU A 168 29.27 -6.55 15.07
N GLY A 169 28.41 -7.25 15.81
CA GLY A 169 28.19 -7.05 17.23
C GLY A 169 27.25 -5.89 17.57
N GLY A 170 26.39 -5.47 16.64
CA GLY A 170 25.30 -4.56 16.92
C GLY A 170 24.25 -5.20 17.82
N THR A 171 23.56 -4.37 18.61
CA THR A 171 22.61 -4.79 19.62
C THR A 171 21.35 -3.92 19.61
N LEU A 172 20.30 -4.35 20.32
CA LEU A 172 19.11 -3.53 20.52
C LEU A 172 19.37 -2.29 21.38
N ASP A 173 20.32 -2.38 22.33
CA ASP A 173 20.78 -1.21 23.07
C ASP A 173 21.47 -0.21 22.14
N GLY A 174 22.23 -0.69 21.16
CA GLY A 174 22.82 0.17 20.14
C GLY A 174 21.75 0.89 19.29
N VAL A 175 20.64 0.25 19.01
CA VAL A 175 19.49 0.91 18.35
C VAL A 175 18.91 1.99 19.26
N ALA A 176 18.65 1.68 20.53
CA ALA A 176 18.10 2.62 21.50
C ALA A 176 18.99 3.86 21.69
N GLN A 177 20.30 3.67 21.73
CA GLN A 177 21.27 4.76 21.93
C GLN A 177 21.41 5.70 20.72
N ASN A 178 20.93 5.28 19.55
CA ASN A 178 21.00 6.06 18.31
C ASN A 178 19.63 6.64 17.86
N VAL A 179 18.71 6.82 18.80
CA VAL A 179 17.39 7.41 18.54
C VAL A 179 17.46 8.80 17.90
N ASP A 180 18.45 9.62 18.32
CA ASP A 180 18.62 10.98 17.76
C ASP A 180 19.03 10.94 16.28
N TYR A 181 19.84 9.96 15.89
CA TYR A 181 20.17 9.72 14.48
C TYR A 181 18.92 9.37 13.67
N LEU A 182 18.09 8.47 14.17
CA LEU A 182 16.83 8.08 13.50
C LEU A 182 15.89 9.29 13.36
N LYS A 183 15.78 10.12 14.39
CA LYS A 183 14.98 11.35 14.36
C LYS A 183 15.54 12.36 13.34
N ALA A 184 16.85 12.53 13.28
CA ALA A 184 17.49 13.45 12.33
C ALA A 184 17.23 13.03 10.87
N LEU A 185 17.05 11.73 10.60
CA LEU A 185 16.62 11.22 9.29
C LEU A 185 15.11 11.36 9.03
N GLY A 186 14.32 11.81 10.00
CA GLY A 186 12.87 11.88 9.89
C GLY A 186 12.16 10.53 10.06
N VAL A 187 12.86 9.51 10.57
CA VAL A 187 12.30 8.16 10.82
C VAL A 187 11.25 8.22 11.91
N ASN A 188 10.08 7.68 11.66
CA ASN A 188 8.99 7.56 12.63
C ASN A 188 8.51 6.11 12.82
N CYS A 189 9.14 5.15 12.13
CA CYS A 189 8.90 3.73 12.28
C CYS A 189 10.19 2.94 12.03
N VAL A 190 10.56 2.07 12.95
CA VAL A 190 11.65 1.10 12.80
C VAL A 190 11.04 -0.26 12.49
N TYR A 191 11.49 -0.87 11.39
CA TYR A 191 11.23 -2.27 11.06
C TYR A 191 12.46 -3.09 11.45
N LEU A 192 12.30 -4.05 12.36
CA LEU A 192 13.39 -4.94 12.76
C LEU A 192 13.40 -6.19 11.89
N ASN A 193 14.56 -6.48 11.29
CA ASN A 193 14.82 -7.83 10.80
C ASN A 193 14.82 -8.83 11.99
N PRO A 194 14.73 -10.15 11.73
CA PRO A 194 14.52 -11.12 12.80
C PRO A 194 15.49 -10.97 13.96
N ILE A 195 14.94 -10.92 15.18
CA ILE A 195 15.69 -10.71 16.42
C ILE A 195 15.57 -11.86 17.41
N PHE A 196 14.68 -12.82 17.13
CA PHE A 196 14.39 -13.91 18.06
C PHE A 196 15.46 -15.00 18.06
N ALA A 197 15.45 -15.84 19.10
CA ALA A 197 16.37 -16.95 19.25
C ALA A 197 16.32 -17.87 18.02
N ALA A 198 17.47 -18.10 17.41
CA ALA A 198 17.62 -18.85 16.18
C ALA A 198 19.00 -19.52 16.11
N GLY A 199 19.12 -20.58 15.32
CA GLY A 199 20.37 -21.32 15.13
C GLY A 199 21.38 -20.56 14.27
N GLU A 200 20.92 -19.89 13.24
CA GLU A 200 21.76 -19.24 12.24
C GLU A 200 21.91 -17.73 12.45
N TYR A 201 22.92 -17.16 11.83
CA TYR A 201 23.22 -15.73 11.91
C TYR A 201 22.08 -14.82 11.44
N HIS A 202 21.42 -15.19 10.36
CA HIS A 202 20.34 -14.40 9.76
C HIS A 202 19.02 -14.40 10.55
N LYS A 203 18.86 -15.30 11.53
CA LYS A 203 17.71 -15.41 12.44
C LYS A 203 16.36 -15.75 11.77
N TYR A 204 16.34 -16.13 10.48
CA TYR A 204 15.13 -16.58 9.80
C TYR A 204 14.75 -18.04 10.11
N ASP A 205 15.66 -18.83 10.68
CA ASP A 205 15.46 -20.18 11.20
C ASP A 205 15.01 -20.19 12.67
N LEU A 206 14.06 -19.40 12.96
CA LEU A 206 13.55 -19.08 14.31
C LEU A 206 13.19 -20.32 15.11
N LEU A 207 13.64 -20.39 16.35
CA LEU A 207 13.38 -21.48 17.30
C LEU A 207 12.28 -21.09 18.31
N ASP A 208 12.22 -19.84 18.72
CA ASP A 208 11.29 -19.37 19.75
C ASP A 208 10.89 -17.91 19.54
N TYR A 209 9.59 -17.66 19.38
CA TYR A 209 9.03 -16.30 19.24
C TYR A 209 8.93 -15.50 20.55
N TYR A 210 9.10 -16.14 21.70
CA TYR A 210 8.95 -15.49 22.99
C TYR A 210 10.28 -14.98 23.56
N HIS A 211 11.40 -15.39 22.97
CA HIS A 211 12.73 -15.04 23.41
C HIS A 211 13.53 -14.34 22.32
N VAL A 212 13.92 -13.12 22.61
CA VAL A 212 14.91 -12.39 21.80
C VAL A 212 16.28 -13.01 21.98
N ASP A 213 17.01 -13.16 20.88
CA ASP A 213 18.35 -13.77 20.91
C ASP A 213 19.29 -13.02 21.88
N PRO A 214 19.97 -13.74 22.78
CA PRO A 214 20.91 -13.12 23.69
C PRO A 214 22.02 -12.29 23.04
N CYS A 215 22.39 -12.60 21.78
CA CYS A 215 23.38 -11.80 21.04
C CYS A 215 22.93 -10.36 20.78
N PHE A 216 21.63 -10.08 20.82
CA PHE A 216 21.06 -8.74 20.69
C PHE A 216 20.69 -8.09 22.03
N GLY A 217 20.96 -8.78 23.17
CA GLY A 217 20.68 -8.30 24.53
C GLY A 217 19.40 -8.88 25.14
N GLY A 218 18.72 -9.81 24.46
CA GLY A 218 17.56 -10.52 24.99
C GLY A 218 16.32 -9.63 25.18
N ASN A 219 15.31 -10.17 25.90
CA ASN A 219 14.01 -9.52 26.08
C ASN A 219 14.08 -8.17 26.83
N GLU A 220 15.05 -7.99 27.72
CA GLU A 220 15.24 -6.74 28.48
C GLU A 220 15.70 -5.61 27.56
N ALA A 221 16.73 -5.85 26.74
CA ALA A 221 17.22 -4.88 25.76
C ALA A 221 16.12 -4.51 24.75
N PHE A 222 15.33 -5.50 24.32
CA PHE A 222 14.17 -5.24 23.46
C PHE A 222 13.14 -4.31 24.10
N ARG A 223 12.77 -4.58 25.36
CA ARG A 223 11.81 -3.73 26.08
C ARG A 223 12.34 -2.31 26.25
N THR A 224 13.61 -2.16 26.60
CA THR A 224 14.30 -0.87 26.76
C THR A 224 14.30 -0.10 25.44
N MET A 225 14.68 -0.76 24.35
CA MET A 225 14.70 -0.15 23.01
C MET A 225 13.30 0.30 22.59
N VAL A 226 12.28 -0.55 22.71
CA VAL A 226 10.90 -0.19 22.34
C VAL A 226 10.41 1.01 23.12
N ASN A 227 10.64 1.03 24.44
CA ASN A 227 10.24 2.16 25.29
C ASN A 227 10.95 3.45 24.90
N THR A 228 12.25 3.39 24.58
CA THR A 228 13.04 4.56 24.15
C THR A 228 12.56 5.11 22.81
N LEU A 229 12.31 4.22 21.84
CA LEU A 229 11.79 4.63 20.52
C LEU A 229 10.37 5.20 20.63
N HIS A 230 9.49 4.55 21.40
CA HIS A 230 8.13 5.03 21.61
C HIS A 230 8.11 6.39 22.33
N ALA A 231 8.93 6.60 23.35
CA ALA A 231 9.06 7.90 24.02
C ALA A 231 9.54 9.00 23.07
N SER A 232 10.18 8.64 21.97
CA SER A 232 10.65 9.54 20.92
C SER A 232 9.70 9.66 19.73
N GLY A 233 8.51 9.07 19.81
CA GLY A 233 7.50 9.08 18.73
C GLY A 233 7.81 8.12 17.58
N ILE A 234 8.77 7.20 17.74
CA ILE A 234 9.15 6.22 16.71
C ILE A 234 8.48 4.88 17.04
N ARG A 235 7.72 4.33 16.11
CA ARG A 235 7.09 3.02 16.22
C ARG A 235 8.07 1.90 15.91
N VAL A 236 7.76 0.69 16.39
CA VAL A 236 8.54 -0.53 16.11
C VAL A 236 7.61 -1.59 15.53
N ILE A 237 8.01 -2.22 14.45
CA ILE A 237 7.36 -3.34 13.80
C ILE A 237 8.37 -4.43 13.46
#